data_43eb3d55de2388d94416ad73eba48fa7
#
_entry.id   43eb3d55de2388d94416ad73eba48fa7
#
_cell.length_a   1.000
_cell.length_b   1.000
_cell.length_c   1.000
_cell.angle_alpha   90.00
_cell.angle_beta   90.00
_cell.angle_gamma   90.00
#
_symmetry.space_group_name_H-M   'P 1'
#
loop_
_entity.id
_entity.type
_entity.pdbx_description
1 polymer ?
#
loop_
_entity_poly.entity_id
_entity_poly.type
_entity_poly.pdbx_seq_one_letter_code
_entity_poly.pdbx_strand_id
1 'polypeptide(L)'
;VAPSEPSPGPAVPATGRWSGRLRVARVFQETPDVKTFRLMNPLGGVLPFTFLPGQFLTLTVLTDGKPVKRLYTIASSPTQHDYVEVTVKHEAGGVVSGYLHDRVKEGDLLDCSGPTGSFVFTGRECKCILLIGGGVGITPMMSVIRYLTDRAWAGDVYLIYGVHAPRTSSSGRRSSTSPAATRTSARSSPCRTPRAPTGRARRDGSRRS
;
A
#
# COMPACT_ATOMS: atom_id res chain seq x y z
N VAL A 1 24.61 -40.93 18.10
CA VAL A 1 24.48 -39.47 17.94
C VAL A 1 23.03 -39.25 17.47
N ALA A 2 22.19 -38.68 18.35
CA ALA A 2 20.81 -38.34 18.03
C ALA A 2 20.78 -37.12 17.08
N PRO A 3 19.87 -37.09 16.08
CA PRO A 3 19.74 -35.91 15.21
C PRO A 3 19.20 -34.74 16.04
N SER A 4 19.91 -33.60 15.97
CA SER A 4 19.51 -32.36 16.59
C SER A 4 18.19 -31.88 15.94
N GLU A 5 17.18 -31.61 16.76
CA GLU A 5 15.92 -30.98 16.31
C GLU A 5 16.22 -29.63 15.63
N PRO A 6 15.53 -29.32 14.51
CA PRO A 6 15.70 -28.03 13.87
C PRO A 6 15.19 -26.92 14.81
N SER A 7 16.02 -25.89 15.00
CA SER A 7 15.62 -24.68 15.74
C SER A 7 14.28 -24.15 15.24
N PRO A 8 13.36 -23.74 16.13
CA PRO A 8 12.11 -23.15 15.71
C PRO A 8 12.40 -21.89 14.85
N GLY A 9 11.92 -21.91 13.63
CA GLY A 9 11.98 -20.74 12.75
C GLY A 9 11.28 -19.53 13.39
N PRO A 10 11.55 -18.31 12.94
CA PRO A 10 11.00 -17.10 13.52
C PRO A 10 9.48 -17.22 13.62
N ALA A 11 8.95 -16.98 14.83
CA ALA A 11 7.52 -17.06 15.11
C ALA A 11 6.75 -16.20 14.12
N VAL A 12 5.77 -16.80 13.42
CA VAL A 12 4.87 -16.08 12.51
C VAL A 12 4.10 -15.06 13.36
N PRO A 13 4.19 -13.75 13.05
CA PRO A 13 3.51 -12.73 13.85
C PRO A 13 1.99 -12.96 13.84
N ALA A 14 1.35 -12.68 14.97
CA ALA A 14 -0.08 -12.87 15.12
C ALA A 14 -0.88 -12.07 14.09
N THR A 15 -1.86 -12.71 13.46
CA THR A 15 -2.90 -12.08 12.65
C THR A 15 -3.91 -11.35 13.54
N GLY A 16 -3.49 -10.28 14.20
CA GLY A 16 -4.33 -9.54 15.14
C GLY A 16 -3.96 -8.06 15.19
N ARG A 17 -4.86 -7.25 15.74
CA ARG A 17 -4.61 -5.82 15.95
C ARG A 17 -3.48 -5.66 16.97
N TRP A 18 -2.33 -5.23 16.49
CA TRP A 18 -1.16 -4.93 17.30
C TRP A 18 -1.17 -3.46 17.75
N SER A 19 -0.55 -3.18 18.91
CA SER A 19 -0.30 -1.84 19.40
C SER A 19 1.03 -1.82 20.13
N GLY A 20 1.86 -0.83 19.84
CA GLY A 20 3.19 -0.70 20.42
C GLY A 20 3.98 0.43 19.76
N ARG A 21 5.27 0.42 19.95
CA ARG A 21 6.18 1.40 19.34
C ARG A 21 7.00 0.78 18.22
N LEU A 22 7.20 1.54 17.15
CA LEU A 22 8.13 1.23 16.08
C LEU A 22 9.23 2.29 16.04
N ARG A 23 10.44 1.87 15.70
CA ARG A 23 11.58 2.76 15.54
C ARG A 23 11.66 3.28 14.11
N VAL A 24 11.84 4.56 13.94
CA VAL A 24 12.14 5.20 12.66
C VAL A 24 13.55 4.80 12.25
N ALA A 25 13.67 3.90 11.29
CA ALA A 25 14.97 3.41 10.81
C ALA A 25 15.57 4.34 9.75
N ARG A 26 14.72 4.91 8.88
CA ARG A 26 15.12 5.84 7.81
C ARG A 26 14.01 6.84 7.52
N VAL A 27 14.42 8.03 7.10
CA VAL A 27 13.52 9.08 6.61
C VAL A 27 13.96 9.44 5.18
N PHE A 28 13.04 9.32 4.22
CA PHE A 28 13.28 9.65 2.82
C PHE A 28 12.50 10.93 2.47
N GLN A 29 13.17 11.92 1.91
CA GLN A 29 12.52 13.11 1.36
C GLN A 29 12.10 12.79 -0.08
N GLU A 30 10.81 12.64 -0.33
CA GLU A 30 10.27 12.29 -1.66
C GLU A 30 10.05 13.56 -2.50
N THR A 31 9.44 14.57 -1.90
CA THR A 31 9.24 15.92 -2.45
C THR A 31 9.42 16.94 -1.33
N PRO A 32 9.44 18.24 -1.59
CA PRO A 32 9.57 19.26 -0.53
C PRO A 32 8.53 19.12 0.59
N ASP A 33 7.35 18.60 0.28
CA ASP A 33 6.23 18.44 1.21
C ASP A 33 5.85 16.98 1.50
N VAL A 34 6.62 15.99 1.03
CA VAL A 34 6.33 14.57 1.26
C VAL A 34 7.57 13.84 1.77
N LYS A 35 7.41 13.14 2.90
CA LYS A 35 8.41 12.24 3.48
C LYS A 35 7.88 10.83 3.61
N THR A 36 8.77 9.84 3.40
CA THR A 36 8.52 8.45 3.71
C THR A 36 9.33 8.03 4.93
N PHE A 37 8.66 7.45 5.91
CA PHE A 37 9.26 6.93 7.14
C PHE A 37 9.30 5.41 7.07
N ARG A 38 10.51 4.83 7.16
CA ARG A 38 10.68 3.38 7.32
C ARG A 38 10.70 3.06 8.79
N LEU A 39 9.75 2.23 9.23
CA LEU A 39 9.54 1.85 10.62
C LEU A 39 9.88 0.38 10.82
N MET A 40 10.62 0.07 11.87
CA MET A 40 11.10 -1.26 12.21
C MET A 40 10.79 -1.61 13.67
N ASN A 41 10.83 -2.89 13.98
CA ASN A 41 10.78 -3.35 15.36
C ASN A 41 11.96 -2.73 16.14
N PRO A 42 11.72 -2.03 17.27
CA PRO A 42 12.80 -1.43 18.06
C PRO A 42 13.80 -2.45 18.62
N LEU A 43 13.39 -3.69 18.81
CA LEU A 43 14.22 -4.80 19.26
C LEU A 43 15.00 -5.47 18.12
N GLY A 44 14.82 -5.01 16.88
CA GLY A 44 15.35 -5.66 15.69
C GLY A 44 14.54 -6.87 15.23
N GLY A 45 14.99 -7.53 14.16
CA GLY A 45 14.28 -8.67 13.58
C GLY A 45 12.98 -8.30 12.89
N VAL A 46 12.06 -9.25 12.85
CA VAL A 46 10.79 -9.10 12.11
C VAL A 46 9.81 -8.17 12.84
N LEU A 47 8.89 -7.61 12.08
CA LEU A 47 7.76 -6.84 12.61
C LEU A 47 6.89 -7.69 13.54
N PRO A 48 6.30 -7.11 14.59
CA PRO A 48 5.45 -7.84 15.54
C PRO A 48 4.03 -8.11 14.99
N PHE A 49 3.78 -7.85 13.74
CA PHE A 49 2.51 -8.07 13.05
C PHE A 49 2.73 -8.40 11.56
N THR A 50 1.71 -8.99 10.94
CA THR A 50 1.58 -9.12 9.48
C THR A 50 0.46 -8.22 8.99
N PHE A 51 0.46 -7.87 7.70
CA PHE A 51 -0.58 -7.02 7.11
C PHE A 51 -0.91 -7.46 5.69
N LEU A 52 -2.06 -6.98 5.19
CA LEU A 52 -2.47 -7.15 3.80
C LEU A 52 -2.18 -5.86 3.00
N PRO A 53 -1.88 -5.97 1.69
CA PRO A 53 -1.57 -4.81 0.85
C PRO A 53 -2.78 -3.87 0.79
N GLY A 54 -2.53 -2.58 1.12
CA GLY A 54 -3.56 -1.54 1.21
C GLY A 54 -4.01 -1.20 2.63
N GLN A 55 -3.65 -1.99 3.65
CA GLN A 55 -3.93 -1.67 5.05
C GLN A 55 -3.09 -0.49 5.56
N PHE A 56 -3.50 0.07 6.69
CA PHE A 56 -2.88 1.25 7.30
C PHE A 56 -2.51 1.01 8.77
N LEU A 57 -1.59 1.83 9.27
CA LEU A 57 -1.28 2.02 10.67
C LEU A 57 -1.91 3.33 11.17
N THR A 58 -2.30 3.33 12.43
CA THR A 58 -2.63 4.54 13.18
C THR A 58 -1.37 5.00 13.91
N LEU A 59 -0.85 6.17 13.57
CA LEU A 59 0.22 6.83 14.31
C LEU A 59 -0.38 7.76 15.35
N THR A 60 0.19 7.73 16.56
CA THR A 60 -0.22 8.59 17.66
C THR A 60 0.95 9.50 18.05
N VAL A 61 0.71 10.80 18.08
CA VAL A 61 1.68 11.78 18.59
C VAL A 61 1.08 12.53 19.76
N LEU A 62 1.91 12.94 20.71
CA LEU A 62 1.50 13.78 21.83
C LEU A 62 1.72 15.25 21.45
N THR A 63 0.65 16.05 21.48
CA THR A 63 0.71 17.50 21.29
C THR A 63 -0.05 18.17 22.42
N ASP A 64 0.62 19.07 23.11
CA ASP A 64 0.10 19.78 24.31
C ASP A 64 -0.47 18.80 25.35
N GLY A 65 0.24 17.69 25.57
CA GLY A 65 -0.15 16.64 26.51
C GLY A 65 -1.34 15.78 26.07
N LYS A 66 -1.87 15.97 24.84
CA LYS A 66 -3.01 15.21 24.30
C LYS A 66 -2.58 14.29 23.16
N PRO A 67 -3.04 13.04 23.16
CA PRO A 67 -2.77 12.12 22.06
C PRO A 67 -3.61 12.47 20.81
N VAL A 68 -2.95 12.75 19.70
CA VAL A 68 -3.58 12.98 18.39
C VAL A 68 -3.23 11.83 17.47
N LYS A 69 -4.25 11.24 16.85
CA LYS A 69 -4.11 10.05 16.00
C LYS A 69 -4.38 10.37 14.54
N ARG A 70 -3.59 9.79 13.63
CA ARG A 70 -3.84 9.83 12.19
C ARG A 70 -3.52 8.48 11.55
N LEU A 71 -4.24 8.20 10.49
CA LEU A 71 -4.12 6.96 9.72
C LEU A 71 -3.15 7.18 8.57
N TYR A 72 -2.19 6.27 8.41
CA TYR A 72 -1.25 6.29 7.29
C TYR A 72 -1.17 4.90 6.67
N THR A 73 -1.46 4.83 5.38
CA THR A 73 -1.39 3.57 4.64
C THR A 73 0.04 3.05 4.61
N ILE A 74 0.19 1.75 4.80
CA ILE A 74 1.46 1.06 4.64
C ILE A 74 1.75 1.00 3.14
N ALA A 75 2.81 1.66 2.69
CA ALA A 75 3.20 1.74 1.28
C ALA A 75 4.16 0.62 0.87
N SER A 76 4.83 -0.04 1.83
CA SER A 76 5.68 -1.20 1.59
C SER A 76 4.87 -2.45 1.25
N SER A 77 5.54 -3.45 0.70
CA SER A 77 4.95 -4.77 0.44
C SER A 77 4.79 -5.58 1.74
N PRO A 78 3.70 -6.33 1.91
CA PRO A 78 3.57 -7.33 2.99
C PRO A 78 4.60 -8.46 2.95
N THR A 79 5.33 -8.63 1.87
CA THR A 79 6.44 -9.58 1.76
C THR A 79 7.70 -9.12 2.50
N GLN A 80 7.77 -7.84 2.84
CA GLN A 80 8.81 -7.27 3.70
C GLN A 80 8.40 -7.48 5.15
N HIS A 81 9.15 -8.35 5.86
CA HIS A 81 8.80 -8.73 7.23
C HIS A 81 9.57 -7.95 8.30
N ASP A 82 10.59 -7.20 7.93
CA ASP A 82 11.48 -6.47 8.82
C ASP A 82 11.14 -4.97 8.95
N TYR A 83 10.40 -4.40 8.00
CA TYR A 83 9.97 -3.01 8.06
C TYR A 83 8.62 -2.75 7.40
N VAL A 84 8.02 -1.62 7.76
CA VAL A 84 6.93 -0.97 7.01
C VAL A 84 7.32 0.44 6.63
N GLU A 85 6.74 0.93 5.53
CA GLU A 85 6.89 2.32 5.09
C GLU A 85 5.55 3.04 5.12
N VAL A 86 5.55 4.25 5.69
CA VAL A 86 4.42 5.15 5.66
C VAL A 86 4.86 6.48 5.04
N THR A 87 4.10 6.95 4.05
CA THR A 87 4.39 8.20 3.34
C THR A 87 3.43 9.28 3.80
N VAL A 88 3.99 10.41 4.23
CA VAL A 88 3.28 11.50 4.88
C VAL A 88 3.48 12.77 4.08
N LYS A 89 2.39 13.39 3.65
CA LYS A 89 2.41 14.75 3.11
C LYS A 89 2.28 15.75 4.24
N HIS A 90 3.07 16.79 4.21
CA HIS A 90 2.96 17.93 5.12
C HIS A 90 1.70 18.73 4.79
N GLU A 91 0.68 18.65 5.64
CA GLU A 91 -0.54 19.42 5.47
C GLU A 91 -0.44 20.74 6.26
N ALA A 92 -0.79 21.84 5.62
CA ALA A 92 -0.80 23.15 6.29
C ALA A 92 -1.76 23.13 7.51
N GLY A 93 -1.24 23.43 8.69
CA GLY A 93 -1.98 23.31 9.94
C GLY A 93 -2.25 21.88 10.42
N GLY A 94 -1.71 20.88 9.74
CA GLY A 94 -1.83 19.48 10.14
C GLY A 94 -0.95 19.13 11.34
N VAL A 95 -1.54 18.90 12.51
CA VAL A 95 -0.82 18.65 13.77
C VAL A 95 0.11 17.45 13.66
N VAL A 96 -0.38 16.29 13.20
CA VAL A 96 0.42 15.06 13.13
C VAL A 96 1.40 15.11 11.96
N SER A 97 0.96 15.56 10.78
CA SER A 97 1.86 15.68 9.63
C SER A 97 2.99 16.68 9.87
N GLY A 98 2.68 17.84 10.48
CA GLY A 98 3.70 18.80 10.89
C GLY A 98 4.67 18.21 11.91
N TYR A 99 4.18 17.56 12.97
CA TYR A 99 5.05 16.90 13.95
C TYR A 99 5.99 15.88 13.30
N LEU A 100 5.46 15.01 12.39
CA LEU A 100 6.27 14.02 11.70
C LEU A 100 7.33 14.67 10.81
N HIS A 101 6.99 15.75 10.11
CA HIS A 101 7.93 16.45 9.24
C HIS A 101 9.01 17.23 9.97
N ASP A 102 8.63 17.92 11.07
CA ASP A 102 9.48 18.92 11.71
C ASP A 102 10.29 18.35 12.87
N ARG A 103 9.79 17.30 13.51
CA ARG A 103 10.37 16.81 14.77
C ARG A 103 10.88 15.39 14.71
N VAL A 104 10.28 14.52 13.88
CA VAL A 104 10.65 13.11 13.84
C VAL A 104 11.89 12.89 12.99
N LYS A 105 12.85 12.16 13.54
CA LYS A 105 14.13 11.80 12.91
C LYS A 105 14.43 10.31 13.05
N GLU A 106 15.44 9.85 12.36
CA GLU A 106 15.95 8.49 12.47
C GLU A 106 16.37 8.18 13.91
N GLY A 107 15.98 7.02 14.42
CA GLY A 107 16.17 6.59 15.80
C GLY A 107 14.95 6.80 16.70
N ASP A 108 14.06 7.72 16.39
CA ASP A 108 12.88 8.02 17.22
C ASP A 108 11.92 6.83 17.27
N LEU A 109 11.12 6.78 18.34
CA LEU A 109 10.07 5.79 18.55
C LEU A 109 8.70 6.43 18.32
N LEU A 110 7.89 5.83 17.46
CA LEU A 110 6.52 6.25 17.18
C LEU A 110 5.52 5.26 17.79
N ASP A 111 4.51 5.77 18.47
CA ASP A 111 3.38 4.97 18.94
C ASP A 111 2.48 4.62 17.77
N CYS A 112 2.34 3.31 17.52
CA CYS A 112 1.63 2.76 16.39
C CYS A 112 0.57 1.76 16.83
N SER A 113 -0.53 1.68 16.10
CA SER A 113 -1.49 0.59 16.24
C SER A 113 -2.07 0.18 14.89
N GLY A 114 -2.44 -1.07 14.74
CA GLY A 114 -2.89 -1.68 13.50
C GLY A 114 -2.19 -3.00 13.27
N PRO A 115 -2.08 -3.49 12.02
CA PRO A 115 -2.69 -2.92 10.83
C PRO A 115 -4.21 -3.04 10.83
N THR A 116 -4.89 -2.14 10.12
CA THR A 116 -6.35 -2.16 9.92
C THR A 116 -6.70 -1.66 8.52
N GLY A 117 -7.94 -1.86 8.10
CA GLY A 117 -8.46 -1.43 6.81
C GLY A 117 -8.97 -2.57 5.95
N SER A 118 -10.03 -2.28 5.19
CA SER A 118 -10.71 -3.23 4.29
C SER A 118 -10.39 -2.99 2.81
N PHE A 119 -9.68 -1.91 2.48
CA PHE A 119 -9.18 -1.68 1.13
C PHE A 119 -7.95 -2.56 0.91
N VAL A 120 -8.18 -3.79 0.45
CA VAL A 120 -7.12 -4.78 0.24
C VAL A 120 -7.30 -5.47 -1.11
N PHE A 121 -6.16 -5.86 -1.72
CA PHE A 121 -6.16 -6.67 -2.91
C PHE A 121 -4.99 -7.65 -2.86
N THR A 122 -5.30 -8.95 -2.90
CA THR A 122 -4.31 -10.03 -2.74
C THR A 122 -3.95 -10.73 -4.05
N GLY A 123 -4.63 -10.38 -5.15
CA GLY A 123 -4.49 -11.04 -6.45
C GLY A 123 -5.35 -12.31 -6.60
N ARG A 124 -6.16 -12.64 -5.59
CA ARG A 124 -7.10 -13.76 -5.64
C ARG A 124 -8.48 -13.36 -6.16
N GLU A 125 -8.80 -12.08 -6.05
CA GLU A 125 -10.11 -11.50 -6.33
C GLU A 125 -10.44 -11.47 -7.82
N CYS A 126 -9.45 -11.22 -8.66
CA CYS A 126 -9.57 -11.22 -10.13
C CYS A 126 -8.18 -11.33 -10.79
N LYS A 127 -8.16 -11.42 -12.12
CA LYS A 127 -6.92 -11.51 -12.92
C LYS A 127 -6.47 -10.16 -13.50
N CYS A 128 -7.17 -9.09 -13.20
CA CYS A 128 -6.89 -7.75 -13.68
C CYS A 128 -7.32 -6.73 -12.63
N ILE A 129 -6.49 -5.73 -12.36
CA ILE A 129 -6.81 -4.63 -11.45
C ILE A 129 -6.49 -3.29 -12.08
N LEU A 130 -7.41 -2.34 -11.94
CA LEU A 130 -7.20 -0.93 -12.26
C LEU A 130 -7.09 -0.14 -10.97
N LEU A 131 -5.93 0.46 -10.73
CA LEU A 131 -5.62 1.32 -9.60
C LEU A 131 -5.68 2.79 -10.03
N ILE A 132 -6.47 3.59 -9.32
CA ILE A 132 -6.63 5.02 -9.64
C ILE A 132 -6.31 5.83 -8.38
N GLY A 133 -5.36 6.74 -8.46
CA GLY A 133 -4.93 7.55 -7.33
C GLY A 133 -4.39 8.91 -7.69
N GLY A 134 -4.30 9.78 -6.68
CA GLY A 134 -3.73 11.11 -6.82
C GLY A 134 -2.91 11.51 -5.60
N GLY A 135 -1.81 12.24 -5.81
CA GLY A 135 -0.92 12.69 -4.74
C GLY A 135 -0.50 11.53 -3.82
N VAL A 136 -0.51 11.74 -2.49
CA VAL A 136 -0.17 10.70 -1.52
C VAL A 136 -1.21 9.56 -1.44
N GLY A 137 -2.36 9.69 -2.09
CA GLY A 137 -3.33 8.60 -2.26
C GLY A 137 -2.81 7.41 -3.08
N ILE A 138 -1.60 7.50 -3.66
CA ILE A 138 -0.91 6.39 -4.32
C ILE A 138 -0.43 5.30 -3.32
N THR A 139 -0.31 5.61 -2.02
CA THR A 139 0.30 4.70 -1.04
C THR A 139 -0.34 3.31 -0.95
N PRO A 140 -1.68 3.14 -0.90
CA PRO A 140 -2.27 1.80 -0.92
C PRO A 140 -2.02 1.06 -2.24
N MET A 141 -1.99 1.78 -3.36
CA MET A 141 -1.70 1.22 -4.67
C MET A 141 -0.26 0.71 -4.77
N MET A 142 0.69 1.46 -4.20
CA MET A 142 2.09 1.03 -4.15
C MET A 142 2.27 -0.23 -3.32
N SER A 143 1.57 -0.35 -2.20
CA SER A 143 1.57 -1.59 -1.40
C SER A 143 1.07 -2.79 -2.22
N VAL A 144 -0.05 -2.61 -2.94
CA VAL A 144 -0.63 -3.65 -3.81
C VAL A 144 0.33 -4.00 -4.95
N ILE A 145 0.85 -3.00 -5.68
CA ILE A 145 1.75 -3.22 -6.81
C ILE A 145 3.02 -3.97 -6.36
N ARG A 146 3.66 -3.51 -5.29
CA ARG A 146 4.86 -4.15 -4.73
C ARG A 146 4.58 -5.60 -4.34
N TYR A 147 3.47 -5.85 -3.63
CA TYR A 147 3.07 -7.19 -3.22
C TYR A 147 2.84 -8.12 -4.41
N LEU A 148 2.12 -7.68 -5.42
CA LEU A 148 1.84 -8.47 -6.63
C LEU A 148 3.12 -8.75 -7.42
N THR A 149 4.01 -7.76 -7.51
CA THR A 149 5.33 -7.89 -8.17
C THR A 149 6.21 -8.90 -7.44
N ASP A 150 6.34 -8.78 -6.12
CA ASP A 150 7.15 -9.68 -5.29
C ASP A 150 6.69 -11.14 -5.39
N ARG A 151 5.40 -11.35 -5.64
CA ARG A 151 4.80 -12.68 -5.80
C ARG A 151 4.74 -13.15 -7.26
N ALA A 152 5.32 -12.41 -8.19
CA ALA A 152 5.25 -12.70 -9.63
C ALA A 152 3.80 -12.98 -10.10
N TRP A 153 2.85 -12.16 -9.62
CA TRP A 153 1.44 -12.35 -9.96
C TRP A 153 1.21 -12.27 -11.47
N ALA A 154 0.51 -13.26 -12.03
CA ALA A 154 0.33 -13.42 -13.48
C ALA A 154 -0.81 -12.57 -14.08
N GLY A 155 -1.47 -11.72 -13.27
CA GLY A 155 -2.55 -10.84 -13.74
C GLY A 155 -2.06 -9.50 -14.27
N ASP A 156 -2.98 -8.70 -14.81
CA ASP A 156 -2.71 -7.38 -15.37
C ASP A 156 -2.95 -6.28 -14.33
N VAL A 157 -1.96 -5.38 -14.17
CA VAL A 157 -2.06 -4.20 -13.30
C VAL A 157 -2.05 -2.93 -14.14
N TYR A 158 -3.09 -2.12 -14.02
CA TYR A 158 -3.18 -0.80 -14.63
C TYR A 158 -3.16 0.25 -13.53
N LEU A 159 -2.32 1.29 -13.69
CA LEU A 159 -2.25 2.41 -12.77
C LEU A 159 -2.56 3.72 -13.51
N ILE A 160 -3.56 4.44 -13.02
CA ILE A 160 -3.82 5.83 -13.40
C ILE A 160 -3.44 6.71 -12.21
N TYR A 161 -2.45 7.57 -12.39
CA TYR A 161 -1.94 8.41 -11.32
C TYR A 161 -1.97 9.88 -11.71
N GLY A 162 -2.71 10.69 -10.93
CA GLY A 162 -2.80 12.14 -11.08
C GLY A 162 -1.87 12.86 -10.10
N VAL A 163 -1.11 13.83 -10.60
CA VAL A 163 -0.29 14.73 -9.79
C VAL A 163 -0.66 16.19 -10.05
N HIS A 164 -0.60 17.02 -9.00
CA HIS A 164 -0.66 18.47 -9.17
C HIS A 164 0.71 18.96 -9.61
N ALA A 165 0.80 19.53 -10.81
CA ALA A 165 1.99 20.26 -11.21
C ALA A 165 2.14 21.51 -10.33
N PRO A 166 3.36 21.88 -9.89
CA PRO A 166 3.59 23.15 -9.24
C PRO A 166 3.09 24.27 -10.17
N ARG A 167 2.22 25.16 -9.65
CA ARG A 167 1.85 26.36 -10.40
C ARG A 167 3.09 27.24 -10.48
N THR A 168 3.78 27.21 -11.59
CA THR A 168 4.73 28.27 -11.94
C THR A 168 3.92 29.56 -12.02
N SER A 169 4.16 30.49 -11.11
CA SER A 169 3.62 31.84 -11.19
C SER A 169 4.32 32.58 -12.33
N SER A 170 3.84 32.38 -13.55
CA SER A 170 4.08 33.26 -14.66
C SER A 170 2.75 33.91 -15.01
N SER A 171 2.70 35.22 -14.80
CA SER A 171 1.65 36.08 -15.30
C SER A 171 1.52 35.88 -16.83
N GLY A 172 0.36 35.39 -17.25
CA GLY A 172 0.01 35.39 -18.66
C GLY A 172 -0.37 34.04 -19.25
N ARG A 173 -1.66 33.96 -19.61
CA ARG A 173 -2.37 32.96 -20.40
C ARG A 173 -2.88 31.72 -19.67
N ARG A 174 -4.19 31.60 -19.71
CA ARG A 174 -4.93 30.38 -19.39
C ARG A 174 -4.53 29.30 -20.40
N SER A 175 -3.86 28.25 -19.91
CA SER A 175 -3.76 26.99 -20.62
C SER A 175 -4.39 25.91 -19.76
N SER A 176 -5.34 25.21 -20.33
CA SER A 176 -5.98 24.03 -19.75
C SER A 176 -4.94 22.96 -19.52
N THR A 177 -4.69 22.62 -18.25
CA THR A 177 -3.74 21.57 -17.89
C THR A 177 -4.44 20.24 -17.96
N SER A 178 -4.16 19.45 -18.99
CA SER A 178 -4.48 18.03 -19.05
C SER A 178 -3.66 17.25 -18.02
N PRO A 179 -4.23 16.29 -17.28
CA PRO A 179 -3.45 15.43 -16.41
C PRO A 179 -2.51 14.55 -17.23
N ALA A 180 -1.23 14.55 -16.88
CA ALA A 180 -0.28 13.63 -17.46
C ALA A 180 -0.58 12.21 -16.99
N ALA A 181 -1.15 11.40 -17.87
CA ALA A 181 -1.33 9.97 -17.62
C ALA A 181 -0.01 9.26 -17.96
N THR A 182 0.75 8.88 -16.94
CA THR A 182 1.90 8.02 -17.15
C THR A 182 1.41 6.58 -17.25
N ARG A 183 1.48 6.05 -18.45
CA ARG A 183 1.11 4.66 -18.75
C ARG A 183 2.34 3.78 -18.55
N THR A 184 2.45 3.11 -17.41
CA THR A 184 3.41 2.03 -17.23
C THR A 184 2.74 0.73 -17.64
N SER A 185 3.04 0.23 -18.84
CA SER A 185 2.55 -1.08 -19.30
C SER A 185 3.62 -2.13 -19.04
N ALA A 186 3.36 -3.02 -18.09
CA ALA A 186 4.01 -4.32 -18.13
C ALA A 186 3.27 -5.16 -19.19
N ARG A 187 3.98 -5.61 -20.23
CA ARG A 187 3.37 -6.41 -21.31
C ARG A 187 3.05 -7.80 -20.79
N SER A 188 1.78 -8.13 -20.72
CA SER A 188 1.27 -9.48 -20.89
C SER A 188 -0.01 -9.40 -21.73
N SER A 189 -0.26 -10.44 -22.53
CA SER A 189 -1.25 -10.54 -23.60
C SER A 189 -2.67 -10.10 -23.22
N PRO A 190 -3.49 -9.64 -24.18
CA PRO A 190 -4.82 -9.09 -23.90
C PRO A 190 -5.74 -10.13 -23.26
N CYS A 191 -6.46 -9.68 -22.24
CA CYS A 191 -7.48 -10.42 -21.53
C CYS A 191 -8.57 -10.89 -22.53
N ARG A 192 -8.54 -12.18 -22.91
CA ARG A 192 -9.63 -12.78 -23.68
C ARG A 192 -10.80 -13.00 -22.73
N THR A 193 -11.89 -12.29 -22.94
CA THR A 193 -13.18 -12.61 -22.32
C THR A 193 -13.57 -14.04 -22.70
N PRO A 194 -13.96 -14.91 -21.76
CA PRO A 194 -14.51 -16.22 -22.08
C PRO A 194 -15.83 -16.03 -22.83
N ARG A 195 -15.89 -16.52 -24.06
CA ARG A 195 -17.11 -16.58 -24.86
C ARG A 195 -18.08 -17.54 -24.16
N ALA A 196 -19.28 -17.08 -23.85
CA ALA A 196 -20.34 -17.93 -23.29
C ALA A 196 -20.60 -19.14 -24.21
N PRO A 197 -20.82 -20.34 -23.68
CA PRO A 197 -21.16 -21.49 -24.48
C PRO A 197 -22.56 -21.28 -25.09
N THR A 198 -22.62 -21.24 -26.42
CA THR A 198 -23.89 -21.27 -27.16
C THR A 198 -24.48 -22.65 -26.99
N GLY A 199 -25.44 -22.78 -26.09
CA GLY A 199 -26.26 -23.97 -25.91
C GLY A 199 -27.15 -24.17 -27.13
N ARG A 200 -26.79 -25.15 -27.94
CA ARG A 200 -27.62 -25.66 -29.06
C ARG A 200 -28.70 -26.56 -28.45
N ALA A 201 -29.92 -26.02 -28.34
CA ALA A 201 -31.09 -26.81 -27.99
C ALA A 201 -31.34 -27.88 -29.06
N ARG A 202 -31.15 -29.16 -28.72
CA ARG A 202 -31.65 -30.29 -29.50
C ARG A 202 -33.16 -30.37 -29.32
N ARG A 203 -33.90 -30.10 -30.39
CA ARG A 203 -35.31 -30.50 -30.48
C ARG A 203 -35.35 -32.00 -30.80
N ASP A 204 -35.78 -32.75 -29.83
CA ASP A 204 -36.11 -34.18 -30.02
C ASP A 204 -37.57 -34.28 -30.47
N GLY A 205 -37.75 -34.71 -31.67
CA GLY A 205 -39.06 -34.95 -32.24
C GLY A 205 -39.37 -36.46 -32.24
N SER A 206 -40.14 -36.90 -31.25
CA SER A 206 -40.74 -38.26 -31.33
C SER A 206 -42.15 -38.14 -31.86
N ARG A 207 -42.33 -38.54 -33.10
CA ARG A 207 -43.65 -38.97 -33.61
C ARG A 207 -43.91 -40.37 -33.12
N ARG A 208 -45.11 -40.56 -32.61
CA ARG A 208 -45.73 -41.91 -32.47
C ARG A 208 -46.93 -42.02 -33.36
N SER A 209 -46.96 -43.14 -34.00
CA SER A 209 -48.09 -43.83 -34.57
C SER A 209 -49.11 -44.20 -33.51
#